data_e9bb2b85209e6be094073a7a096c84dd
#
_entry.id   e9bb2b85209e6be094073a7a096c84dd
#
_cell.length_a   1.000
_cell.length_b   1.000
_cell.length_c   1.000
_cell.angle_alpha   90.00
_cell.angle_beta   90.00
_cell.angle_gamma   90.00
#
_symmetry.space_group_name_H-M   'P 1'
#
loop_
_entity.id
_entity.type
_entity.pdbx_description
1 polymer ?
#
loop_
_entity_poly.entity_id
_entity_poly.type
_entity_poly.pdbx_seq_one_letter_code
_entity_poly.pdbx_strand_id
1 'polypeptide(L)'
;MNNQKTALILDAGFASLPLQQAVKTAGFRTLVCSGKAHDAGMLTADITCEQNYADSEAVLKIAQQHKVAALLPGVTDVSYLSGCRVAHSLGLPGFDAPDVSDTIFLKDKFRAWALSKGLPVPQAAWTDEQARQLKLPLLVKPVDAYSGNGISKVTDWAMLDAAIETARNASPGKQYVVENFCEGALYSHSAFIRNGEIVCEFFVDEYCTVYPWQVNSSSLSQNLSPDMRDSVSECMQSIVSDLRLVDGLLHTQFIASEDQFWLIELTRRCPGDLYSRLIELSTGVNYAGWFVAPFLGKSSPAVPRRPVQTRNIARHTVSVNRAMRFTRFAFKSLPADLIEVIPLTRPGTLVQPAPGDRAGLIFAEFRDDAALRQMTPHLKDYFLLNTYEGHSDA
;
A
#
# COMPACT_ATOMS: atom_id res chain seq x y z
N MET A 1 21.03 -9.86 32.33
CA MET A 1 20.19 -10.21 31.17
C MET A 1 19.66 -8.93 30.59
N ASN A 2 19.90 -8.71 29.32
CA ASN A 2 19.49 -7.44 28.66
C ASN A 2 17.95 -7.35 28.65
N ASN A 3 17.39 -6.42 29.41
CA ASN A 3 15.94 -6.26 29.60
C ASN A 3 15.30 -5.52 28.41
N GLN A 4 15.71 -5.90 27.18
CA GLN A 4 15.26 -5.27 25.95
C GLN A 4 13.79 -5.62 25.69
N LYS A 5 12.94 -4.60 25.53
CA LYS A 5 11.51 -4.76 25.22
C LYS A 5 11.33 -5.46 23.87
N THR A 6 10.30 -6.30 23.77
CA THR A 6 9.94 -7.00 22.52
C THR A 6 8.78 -6.30 21.84
N ALA A 7 8.89 -6.10 20.53
CA ALA A 7 7.80 -5.64 19.68
C ALA A 7 7.37 -6.78 18.75
N LEU A 8 6.07 -7.06 18.70
CA LEU A 8 5.46 -8.01 17.77
C LEU A 8 5.11 -7.31 16.47
N ILE A 9 5.56 -7.86 15.34
CA ILE A 9 5.27 -7.37 14.00
C ILE A 9 4.46 -8.43 13.25
N LEU A 10 3.28 -8.04 12.75
CA LEU A 10 2.37 -8.91 12.01
C LEU A 10 2.60 -8.72 10.51
N ASP A 11 3.23 -9.65 9.88
CA ASP A 11 3.66 -9.72 8.48
C ASP A 11 5.19 -9.73 8.36
N ALA A 12 5.67 -10.61 7.50
CA ALA A 12 7.09 -10.82 7.24
C ALA A 12 7.46 -10.63 5.76
N GLY A 13 6.57 -10.05 4.95
CA GLY A 13 6.86 -9.77 3.55
C GLY A 13 8.05 -8.82 3.37
N PHE A 14 8.64 -8.78 2.18
CA PHE A 14 9.82 -7.96 1.89
C PHE A 14 9.62 -6.45 2.23
N ALA A 15 8.41 -5.94 2.07
CA ALA A 15 8.10 -4.54 2.34
C ALA A 15 7.99 -4.21 3.84
N SER A 16 7.94 -5.23 4.72
CA SER A 16 8.01 -5.04 6.17
C SER A 16 9.45 -4.95 6.71
N LEU A 17 10.47 -5.26 5.90
CA LEU A 17 11.88 -5.20 6.32
C LEU A 17 12.31 -3.82 6.82
N PRO A 18 11.98 -2.69 6.15
CA PRO A 18 12.29 -1.36 6.69
C PRO A 18 11.66 -1.10 8.05
N LEU A 19 10.43 -1.62 8.30
CA LEU A 19 9.75 -1.49 9.58
C LEU A 19 10.48 -2.27 10.70
N GLN A 20 10.89 -3.50 10.42
CA GLN A 20 11.69 -4.30 11.35
C GLN A 20 13.01 -3.60 11.71
N GLN A 21 13.69 -3.05 10.69
CA GLN A 21 14.92 -2.30 10.91
C GLN A 21 14.69 -1.06 11.79
N ALA A 22 13.60 -0.33 11.56
CA ALA A 22 13.23 0.84 12.37
C ALA A 22 12.93 0.46 13.82
N VAL A 23 12.24 -0.67 14.06
CA VAL A 23 11.97 -1.23 15.39
C VAL A 23 13.28 -1.58 16.11
N LYS A 24 14.22 -2.25 15.44
CA LYS A 24 15.55 -2.56 15.98
C LYS A 24 16.34 -1.30 16.32
N THR A 25 16.34 -0.32 15.40
CA THR A 25 17.02 0.98 15.62
C THR A 25 16.39 1.74 16.81
N ALA A 26 15.09 1.56 17.06
CA ALA A 26 14.42 2.12 18.24
C ALA A 26 14.75 1.40 19.57
N GLY A 27 15.54 0.31 19.53
CA GLY A 27 16.04 -0.42 20.70
C GLY A 27 15.14 -1.59 21.14
N PHE A 28 14.22 -2.05 20.28
CA PHE A 28 13.37 -3.20 20.58
C PHE A 28 13.92 -4.48 19.93
N ARG A 29 13.66 -5.63 20.55
CA ARG A 29 13.75 -6.93 19.90
C ARG A 29 12.52 -7.14 19.02
N THR A 30 12.71 -7.73 17.85
CA THR A 30 11.61 -8.06 16.93
C THR A 30 11.14 -9.50 17.16
N LEU A 31 9.84 -9.66 17.40
CA LEU A 31 9.11 -10.91 17.27
C LEU A 31 8.25 -10.78 16.00
N VAL A 32 8.53 -11.59 14.98
CA VAL A 32 7.82 -11.51 13.70
C VAL A 32 6.89 -12.69 13.53
N CYS A 33 5.63 -12.40 13.20
CA CYS A 33 4.57 -13.38 12.99
C CYS A 33 4.15 -13.39 11.51
N SER A 34 4.25 -14.55 10.86
CA SER A 34 3.79 -14.79 9.49
C SER A 34 3.29 -16.22 9.33
N GLY A 35 2.29 -16.42 8.48
CA GLY A 35 1.85 -17.76 8.06
C GLY A 35 2.80 -18.45 7.06
N LYS A 36 3.93 -17.81 6.71
CA LYS A 36 4.90 -18.33 5.73
C LYS A 36 6.31 -18.26 6.32
N ALA A 37 6.84 -19.42 6.70
CA ALA A 37 8.18 -19.55 7.32
C ALA A 37 9.33 -18.98 6.47
N HIS A 38 9.15 -18.87 5.16
CA HIS A 38 10.20 -18.43 4.23
C HIS A 38 10.07 -16.97 3.79
N ASP A 39 9.14 -16.20 4.37
CA ASP A 39 9.05 -14.76 4.13
C ASP A 39 10.35 -14.06 4.55
N ALA A 40 10.73 -13.02 3.82
CA ALA A 40 12.01 -12.33 4.01
C ALA A 40 12.20 -11.81 5.45
N GLY A 41 11.14 -11.32 6.07
CA GLY A 41 11.17 -10.81 7.44
C GLY A 41 11.36 -11.88 8.51
N MET A 42 11.03 -13.14 8.22
CA MET A 42 11.33 -14.25 9.15
C MET A 42 12.84 -14.51 9.25
N LEU A 43 13.60 -14.25 8.19
CA LEU A 43 15.05 -14.46 8.16
C LEU A 43 15.81 -13.38 8.95
N THR A 44 15.21 -12.23 9.17
CA THR A 44 15.86 -11.08 9.82
C THR A 44 15.37 -10.81 11.24
N ALA A 45 14.33 -11.50 11.68
CA ALA A 45 13.75 -11.36 13.01
C ALA A 45 14.65 -11.90 14.13
N ASP A 46 14.56 -11.32 15.33
CA ASP A 46 15.23 -11.87 16.52
C ASP A 46 14.51 -13.09 17.07
N ILE A 47 13.18 -13.12 16.91
CA ILE A 47 12.30 -14.23 17.27
C ILE A 47 11.27 -14.36 16.14
N THR A 48 10.97 -15.61 15.75
CA THR A 48 9.97 -15.91 14.73
C THR A 48 8.81 -16.69 15.29
N CYS A 49 7.62 -16.46 14.76
CA CYS A 49 6.43 -17.26 15.05
C CYS A 49 5.70 -17.56 13.73
N GLU A 50 5.61 -18.84 13.38
CA GLU A 50 4.84 -19.28 12.21
C GLU A 50 3.37 -19.42 12.61
N GLN A 51 2.59 -18.37 12.34
CA GLN A 51 1.16 -18.29 12.63
C GLN A 51 0.49 -17.39 11.61
N ASN A 52 -0.71 -17.78 11.16
CA ASN A 52 -1.54 -16.88 10.37
C ASN A 52 -2.02 -15.70 11.24
N TYR A 53 -1.48 -14.53 10.97
CA TYR A 53 -1.82 -13.32 11.73
C TYR A 53 -3.25 -12.80 11.48
N ALA A 54 -4.01 -13.37 10.54
CA ALA A 54 -5.45 -13.11 10.42
C ALA A 54 -6.26 -13.64 11.62
N ASP A 55 -5.72 -14.66 12.32
CA ASP A 55 -6.27 -15.19 13.55
C ASP A 55 -5.84 -14.31 14.75
N SER A 56 -6.66 -13.32 15.07
CA SER A 56 -6.38 -12.37 16.15
C SER A 56 -6.35 -13.03 17.54
N GLU A 57 -7.05 -14.15 17.76
CA GLU A 57 -7.00 -14.87 19.03
C GLU A 57 -5.65 -15.58 19.22
N ALA A 58 -5.15 -16.22 18.18
CA ALA A 58 -3.82 -16.80 18.19
C ALA A 58 -2.73 -15.73 18.37
N VAL A 59 -2.85 -14.59 17.69
CA VAL A 59 -1.94 -13.44 17.84
C VAL A 59 -1.97 -12.90 19.27
N LEU A 60 -3.14 -12.79 19.90
CA LEU A 60 -3.27 -12.35 21.30
C LEU A 60 -2.52 -13.28 22.27
N LYS A 61 -2.66 -14.59 22.09
CA LYS A 61 -1.94 -15.58 22.91
C LYS A 61 -0.42 -15.44 22.76
N ILE A 62 0.07 -15.26 21.52
CA ILE A 62 1.50 -15.03 21.24
C ILE A 62 1.98 -13.74 21.93
N ALA A 63 1.22 -12.65 21.80
CA ALA A 63 1.57 -11.36 22.40
C ALA A 63 1.66 -11.46 23.94
N GLN A 64 0.73 -12.16 24.57
CA GLN A 64 0.72 -12.42 26.03
C GLN A 64 1.88 -13.33 26.46
N GLN A 65 2.12 -14.44 25.75
CA GLN A 65 3.20 -15.38 26.04
C GLN A 65 4.57 -14.71 26.01
N HIS A 66 4.80 -13.86 25.02
CA HIS A 66 6.06 -13.14 24.86
C HIS A 66 6.11 -11.82 25.63
N LYS A 67 5.04 -11.44 26.34
CA LYS A 67 4.93 -10.19 27.10
C LYS A 67 5.36 -8.99 26.27
N VAL A 68 4.82 -8.89 25.06
CA VAL A 68 5.22 -7.84 24.12
C VAL A 68 4.91 -6.44 24.68
N ALA A 69 5.83 -5.53 24.50
CA ALA A 69 5.68 -4.13 24.94
C ALA A 69 5.12 -3.22 23.83
N ALA A 70 5.07 -3.72 22.60
CA ALA A 70 4.54 -3.02 21.44
C ALA A 70 4.04 -4.04 20.41
N LEU A 71 3.07 -3.63 19.59
CA LEU A 71 2.54 -4.40 18.48
C LEU A 71 2.47 -3.48 17.28
N LEU A 72 2.93 -3.94 16.12
CA LEU A 72 2.92 -3.20 14.87
C LEU A 72 2.24 -4.02 13.77
N PRO A 73 1.47 -3.39 12.90
CA PRO A 73 1.07 -4.01 11.65
C PRO A 73 2.27 -4.07 10.71
N GLY A 74 2.25 -4.98 9.74
CA GLY A 74 3.11 -4.91 8.57
C GLY A 74 2.51 -4.03 7.50
N VAL A 75 2.51 -4.55 6.26
CA VAL A 75 2.09 -3.81 5.06
C VAL A 75 0.79 -4.33 4.44
N THR A 76 0.02 -5.14 5.18
CA THR A 76 -1.27 -5.69 4.74
C THR A 76 -2.41 -5.17 5.60
N ASP A 77 -3.59 -4.99 5.00
CA ASP A 77 -4.80 -4.55 5.73
C ASP A 77 -5.18 -5.55 6.82
N VAL A 78 -5.03 -6.84 6.53
CA VAL A 78 -5.27 -7.93 7.49
C VAL A 78 -4.37 -7.80 8.72
N SER A 79 -3.09 -7.45 8.53
CA SER A 79 -2.16 -7.25 9.65
C SER A 79 -2.54 -6.07 10.52
N TYR A 80 -3.06 -4.99 9.93
CA TYR A 80 -3.54 -3.83 10.68
C TYR A 80 -4.82 -4.17 11.48
N LEU A 81 -5.82 -4.75 10.82
CA LEU A 81 -7.10 -5.07 11.46
C LEU A 81 -6.95 -6.10 12.60
N SER A 82 -6.16 -7.14 12.40
CA SER A 82 -5.84 -8.11 13.45
C SER A 82 -5.02 -7.46 14.56
N GLY A 83 -4.00 -6.70 14.23
CA GLY A 83 -3.17 -5.96 15.18
C GLY A 83 -3.97 -4.97 16.01
N CYS A 84 -4.91 -4.25 15.41
CA CYS A 84 -5.80 -3.31 16.07
C CYS A 84 -6.62 -4.00 17.18
N ARG A 85 -7.24 -5.15 16.88
CA ARG A 85 -8.04 -5.90 17.86
C ARG A 85 -7.19 -6.38 19.05
N VAL A 86 -6.00 -6.90 18.76
CA VAL A 86 -5.05 -7.38 19.77
C VAL A 86 -4.50 -6.23 20.61
N ALA A 87 -4.08 -5.15 19.97
CA ALA A 87 -3.55 -3.97 20.66
C ALA A 87 -4.60 -3.34 21.58
N HIS A 88 -5.85 -3.24 21.12
CA HIS A 88 -6.95 -2.74 21.95
C HIS A 88 -7.19 -3.63 23.17
N SER A 89 -7.16 -4.96 23.02
CA SER A 89 -7.32 -5.91 24.14
C SER A 89 -6.19 -5.83 25.17
N LEU A 90 -4.99 -5.40 24.75
CA LEU A 90 -3.80 -5.31 25.61
C LEU A 90 -3.49 -3.88 26.07
N GLY A 91 -4.25 -2.87 25.65
CA GLY A 91 -3.97 -1.47 25.94
C GLY A 91 -2.67 -0.96 25.29
N LEU A 92 -2.27 -1.50 24.14
CA LEU A 92 -1.06 -1.08 23.40
C LEU A 92 -1.37 0.11 22.48
N PRO A 93 -0.42 1.06 22.33
CA PRO A 93 -0.65 2.29 21.56
C PRO A 93 -0.53 2.09 20.03
N GLY A 94 -0.88 3.14 19.27
CA GLY A 94 -0.59 3.32 17.86
C GLY A 94 -1.72 2.91 16.91
N PHE A 95 -2.77 2.26 17.39
CA PHE A 95 -3.94 1.88 16.58
C PHE A 95 -5.14 2.76 16.91
N ASP A 96 -5.94 3.06 15.89
CA ASP A 96 -7.26 3.64 16.08
C ASP A 96 -8.23 2.66 16.75
N ALA A 97 -9.39 3.12 17.18
CA ALA A 97 -10.44 2.25 17.68
C ALA A 97 -10.88 1.22 16.61
N PRO A 98 -11.30 0.00 16.99
CA PRO A 98 -11.65 -1.05 16.03
C PRO A 98 -12.74 -0.66 15.03
N ASP A 99 -13.75 0.09 15.42
CA ASP A 99 -14.82 0.58 14.55
C ASP A 99 -14.33 1.64 13.55
N VAL A 100 -13.42 2.51 13.96
CA VAL A 100 -12.73 3.46 13.09
C VAL A 100 -11.85 2.72 12.08
N SER A 101 -11.08 1.74 12.55
CA SER A 101 -10.25 0.90 11.69
C SER A 101 -11.09 0.14 10.66
N ASP A 102 -12.21 -0.45 11.06
CA ASP A 102 -13.14 -1.10 10.14
C ASP A 102 -13.71 -0.11 9.10
N THR A 103 -14.03 1.11 9.51
CA THR A 103 -14.52 2.16 8.60
C THR A 103 -13.48 2.51 7.55
N ILE A 104 -12.21 2.58 7.91
CA ILE A 104 -11.12 2.91 6.98
C ILE A 104 -10.81 1.76 6.01
N PHE A 105 -10.74 0.53 6.51
CA PHE A 105 -10.18 -0.59 5.75
C PHE A 105 -11.21 -1.39 4.95
N LEU A 106 -12.50 -1.36 5.33
CA LEU A 106 -13.55 -2.06 4.58
C LEU A 106 -14.15 -1.12 3.53
N LYS A 107 -13.98 -1.46 2.26
CA LYS A 107 -14.35 -0.59 1.12
C LYS A 107 -15.81 -0.13 1.15
N ASP A 108 -16.70 -1.02 1.53
CA ASP A 108 -18.13 -0.73 1.67
C ASP A 108 -18.40 0.28 2.80
N LYS A 109 -17.79 0.06 3.97
CA LYS A 109 -17.93 0.96 5.12
C LYS A 109 -17.31 2.33 4.84
N PHE A 110 -16.07 2.35 4.31
CA PHE A 110 -15.43 3.61 3.93
C PHE A 110 -16.30 4.40 2.94
N ARG A 111 -16.79 3.75 1.89
CA ARG A 111 -17.56 4.41 0.86
C ARG A 111 -18.90 4.96 1.40
N ALA A 112 -19.61 4.17 2.21
CA ALA A 112 -20.86 4.59 2.84
C ALA A 112 -20.63 5.78 3.78
N TRP A 113 -19.60 5.72 4.62
CA TRP A 113 -19.23 6.81 5.51
C TRP A 113 -18.83 8.07 4.74
N ALA A 114 -17.96 7.96 3.75
CA ALA A 114 -17.48 9.09 2.96
C ALA A 114 -18.62 9.79 2.19
N LEU A 115 -19.55 9.03 1.60
CA LEU A 115 -20.74 9.59 0.95
C LEU A 115 -21.63 10.31 1.97
N SER A 116 -21.82 9.77 3.17
CA SER A 116 -22.62 10.41 4.22
C SER A 116 -22.03 11.73 4.71
N LYS A 117 -20.72 11.92 4.55
CA LYS A 117 -19.98 13.14 4.89
C LYS A 117 -19.84 14.11 3.73
N GLY A 118 -20.31 13.76 2.54
CA GLY A 118 -20.14 14.57 1.34
C GLY A 118 -18.71 14.66 0.84
N LEU A 119 -17.86 13.70 1.21
CA LEU A 119 -16.46 13.66 0.76
C LEU A 119 -16.38 13.35 -0.74
N PRO A 120 -15.32 13.81 -1.42
CA PRO A 120 -15.11 13.56 -2.84
C PRO A 120 -14.73 12.09 -3.08
N VAL A 121 -15.73 11.25 -3.27
CA VAL A 121 -15.62 9.81 -3.56
C VAL A 121 -16.54 9.46 -4.73
N PRO A 122 -16.26 8.38 -5.49
CA PRO A 122 -17.18 7.90 -6.51
C PRO A 122 -18.56 7.58 -5.90
N GLN A 123 -19.64 7.88 -6.63
CA GLN A 123 -20.97 7.36 -6.28
C GLN A 123 -20.94 5.84 -6.32
N ALA A 124 -21.61 5.19 -5.37
CA ALA A 124 -21.53 3.75 -5.19
C ALA A 124 -22.91 3.09 -5.01
N ALA A 125 -22.97 1.82 -5.34
CA ALA A 125 -24.12 0.95 -5.21
C ALA A 125 -23.71 -0.40 -4.65
N TRP A 126 -24.58 -1.01 -3.85
CA TRP A 126 -24.34 -2.29 -3.18
C TRP A 126 -25.32 -3.38 -3.65
N THR A 127 -26.27 -3.02 -4.53
CA THR A 127 -27.21 -3.95 -5.16
C THR A 127 -27.28 -3.70 -6.66
N ASP A 128 -27.70 -4.71 -7.40
CA ASP A 128 -27.87 -4.64 -8.86
C ASP A 128 -28.85 -3.54 -9.26
N GLU A 129 -29.94 -3.35 -8.49
CA GLU A 129 -30.92 -2.29 -8.72
C GLU A 129 -30.32 -0.90 -8.55
N GLN A 130 -29.55 -0.69 -7.48
CA GLN A 130 -28.86 0.58 -7.24
C GLN A 130 -27.81 0.84 -8.32
N ALA A 131 -27.05 -0.21 -8.72
CA ALA A 131 -26.02 -0.10 -9.75
C ALA A 131 -26.60 0.41 -11.10
N ARG A 132 -27.82 -0.04 -11.47
CA ARG A 132 -28.51 0.39 -12.69
C ARG A 132 -28.99 1.85 -12.66
N GLN A 133 -28.91 2.51 -11.50
CA GLN A 133 -29.21 3.95 -11.36
C GLN A 133 -27.95 4.82 -11.55
N LEU A 134 -26.75 4.22 -11.51
CA LEU A 134 -25.49 4.90 -11.78
C LEU A 134 -25.31 5.14 -13.30
N LYS A 135 -24.37 6.01 -13.66
CA LYS A 135 -24.03 6.31 -15.05
C LYS A 135 -22.79 5.49 -15.48
N LEU A 136 -22.89 4.89 -16.67
CA LEU A 136 -21.73 4.25 -17.30
C LEU A 136 -20.65 5.28 -17.66
N PRO A 137 -19.36 4.90 -17.63
CA PRO A 137 -18.86 3.57 -17.26
C PRO A 137 -18.84 3.36 -15.75
N LEU A 138 -18.88 2.08 -15.32
CA LEU A 138 -18.85 1.67 -13.94
C LEU A 138 -17.58 0.84 -13.64
N LEU A 139 -17.24 0.74 -12.36
CA LEU A 139 -16.20 -0.14 -11.85
C LEU A 139 -16.81 -1.07 -10.82
N VAL A 140 -16.75 -2.38 -11.06
CA VAL A 140 -17.21 -3.41 -10.12
C VAL A 140 -16.02 -3.98 -9.40
N LYS A 141 -16.05 -3.98 -8.06
CA LYS A 141 -14.92 -4.37 -7.20
C LYS A 141 -15.35 -5.35 -6.12
N PRO A 142 -14.55 -6.35 -5.76
CA PRO A 142 -14.74 -7.10 -4.52
C PRO A 142 -14.47 -6.20 -3.30
N VAL A 143 -15.22 -6.40 -2.21
CA VAL A 143 -15.08 -5.58 -0.99
C VAL A 143 -13.75 -5.87 -0.27
N ASP A 144 -13.33 -7.13 -0.22
CA ASP A 144 -12.25 -7.66 0.61
C ASP A 144 -11.12 -8.37 -0.18
N ALA A 145 -10.91 -8.00 -1.45
CA ALA A 145 -9.76 -8.42 -2.25
C ALA A 145 -8.76 -7.27 -2.44
N TYR A 146 -7.52 -7.63 -2.82
CA TYR A 146 -6.36 -6.73 -2.89
C TYR A 146 -5.72 -6.74 -4.27
N SER A 147 -4.85 -5.76 -4.52
CA SER A 147 -4.03 -5.66 -5.74
C SER A 147 -4.82 -5.62 -7.03
N GLY A 148 -6.04 -5.11 -7.01
CA GLY A 148 -6.88 -5.02 -8.19
C GLY A 148 -7.48 -6.34 -8.67
N ASN A 149 -7.33 -7.44 -7.92
CA ASN A 149 -7.92 -8.73 -8.27
C ASN A 149 -9.45 -8.66 -8.27
N GLY A 150 -10.08 -9.17 -9.34
CA GLY A 150 -11.54 -9.21 -9.48
C GLY A 150 -12.20 -7.88 -9.85
N ILE A 151 -11.43 -6.83 -10.18
CA ILE A 151 -11.97 -5.55 -10.64
C ILE A 151 -12.32 -5.63 -12.12
N SER A 152 -13.51 -5.15 -12.49
CA SER A 152 -13.99 -5.08 -13.87
C SER A 152 -14.52 -3.69 -14.20
N LYS A 153 -14.14 -3.13 -15.37
CA LYS A 153 -14.74 -1.92 -15.93
C LYS A 153 -15.92 -2.33 -16.80
N VAL A 154 -17.08 -1.75 -16.53
CA VAL A 154 -18.34 -1.99 -17.23
C VAL A 154 -18.65 -0.75 -18.09
N THR A 155 -18.65 -0.92 -19.40
CA THR A 155 -18.95 0.13 -20.39
C THR A 155 -20.30 -0.07 -21.07
N ASP A 156 -20.91 -1.24 -20.88
CA ASP A 156 -22.22 -1.62 -21.38
C ASP A 156 -22.96 -2.40 -20.30
N TRP A 157 -24.26 -2.18 -20.17
CA TRP A 157 -25.12 -2.86 -19.18
C TRP A 157 -25.13 -4.38 -19.31
N ALA A 158 -24.91 -4.92 -20.51
CA ALA A 158 -24.80 -6.36 -20.73
C ALA A 158 -23.59 -7.00 -20.02
N MET A 159 -22.59 -6.20 -19.65
CA MET A 159 -21.38 -6.67 -18.95
C MET A 159 -21.57 -6.73 -17.42
N LEU A 160 -22.61 -6.08 -16.86
CA LEU A 160 -22.71 -5.85 -15.42
C LEU A 160 -22.80 -7.15 -14.63
N ASP A 161 -23.64 -8.08 -15.03
CA ASP A 161 -23.89 -9.31 -14.29
C ASP A 161 -22.61 -10.20 -14.23
N ALA A 162 -21.89 -10.31 -15.36
CA ALA A 162 -20.61 -11.02 -15.42
C ALA A 162 -19.51 -10.35 -14.58
N ALA A 163 -19.49 -9.02 -14.52
CA ALA A 163 -18.57 -8.26 -13.70
C ALA A 163 -18.84 -8.45 -12.20
N ILE A 164 -20.11 -8.47 -11.80
CA ILE A 164 -20.54 -8.75 -10.42
C ILE A 164 -20.13 -10.16 -10.00
N GLU A 165 -20.37 -11.15 -10.87
CA GLU A 165 -19.97 -12.53 -10.59
C GLU A 165 -18.45 -12.68 -10.43
N THR A 166 -17.69 -11.99 -11.29
CA THR A 166 -16.22 -11.93 -11.19
C THR A 166 -15.78 -11.36 -9.84
N ALA A 167 -16.38 -10.26 -9.42
CA ALA A 167 -16.06 -9.62 -8.14
C ALA A 167 -16.44 -10.52 -6.95
N ARG A 168 -17.62 -11.14 -6.97
CA ARG A 168 -18.05 -12.09 -5.94
C ARG A 168 -17.10 -13.29 -5.83
N ASN A 169 -16.65 -13.83 -6.96
CA ASN A 169 -15.72 -14.96 -6.95
C ASN A 169 -14.33 -14.59 -6.41
N ALA A 170 -13.88 -13.37 -6.60
CA ALA A 170 -12.63 -12.87 -6.07
C ALA A 170 -12.72 -12.46 -4.58
N SER A 171 -13.92 -12.23 -4.06
CA SER A 171 -14.17 -11.84 -2.67
C SER A 171 -14.31 -13.07 -1.78
N PRO A 172 -13.48 -13.23 -0.72
CA PRO A 172 -13.70 -14.22 0.34
C PRO A 172 -15.11 -14.13 0.97
N GLY A 173 -15.58 -12.91 1.24
CA GLY A 173 -16.91 -12.63 1.80
C GLY A 173 -18.04 -12.65 0.77
N LYS A 174 -17.75 -12.94 -0.51
CA LYS A 174 -18.73 -12.94 -1.61
C LYS A 174 -19.47 -11.61 -1.80
N GLN A 175 -18.83 -10.51 -1.39
CA GLN A 175 -19.39 -9.17 -1.45
C GLN A 175 -18.71 -8.34 -2.54
N TYR A 176 -19.46 -7.39 -3.09
CA TYR A 176 -18.99 -6.47 -4.12
C TYR A 176 -19.51 -5.06 -3.89
N VAL A 177 -18.90 -4.09 -4.54
CA VAL A 177 -19.36 -2.72 -4.66
C VAL A 177 -19.26 -2.30 -6.13
N VAL A 178 -20.25 -1.56 -6.60
CA VAL A 178 -20.27 -0.94 -7.92
C VAL A 178 -20.08 0.55 -7.76
N GLU A 179 -19.16 1.15 -8.49
CA GLU A 179 -18.85 2.59 -8.39
C GLU A 179 -18.85 3.24 -9.76
N ASN A 180 -19.15 4.53 -9.85
CA ASN A 180 -18.85 5.29 -11.05
C ASN A 180 -17.35 5.23 -11.36
N PHE A 181 -17.02 5.05 -12.62
CA PHE A 181 -15.63 5.13 -13.07
C PHE A 181 -15.20 6.60 -13.09
N CYS A 182 -14.14 6.93 -12.34
CA CYS A 182 -13.55 8.26 -12.33
C CYS A 182 -12.44 8.34 -13.38
N GLU A 183 -12.51 9.33 -14.26
CA GLU A 183 -11.48 9.61 -15.26
C GLU A 183 -10.47 10.61 -14.71
N GLY A 184 -9.19 10.28 -14.85
CA GLY A 184 -8.09 11.14 -14.36
C GLY A 184 -6.80 10.34 -14.16
N ALA A 185 -5.80 11.02 -13.65
CA ALA A 185 -4.53 10.40 -13.27
C ALA A 185 -4.60 9.88 -11.83
N LEU A 186 -3.88 8.79 -11.57
CA LEU A 186 -3.81 8.17 -10.25
C LEU A 186 -2.67 8.79 -9.44
N TYR A 187 -2.97 9.11 -8.21
CA TYR A 187 -2.03 9.64 -7.23
C TYR A 187 -2.19 8.93 -5.88
N SER A 188 -1.16 9.06 -5.05
CA SER A 188 -1.31 8.79 -3.63
C SER A 188 -0.89 9.99 -2.78
N HIS A 189 -1.47 10.07 -1.60
CA HIS A 189 -1.11 11.00 -0.56
C HIS A 189 -0.83 10.23 0.73
N SER A 190 0.33 10.50 1.34
CA SER A 190 0.70 9.98 2.66
C SER A 190 0.86 11.13 3.63
N ALA A 191 0.16 11.08 4.75
CA ALA A 191 0.22 12.07 5.81
C ALA A 191 0.60 11.44 7.14
N PHE A 192 1.49 12.08 7.89
CA PHE A 192 1.76 11.75 9.28
C PHE A 192 0.98 12.68 10.19
N ILE A 193 0.19 12.09 11.07
CA ILE A 193 -0.69 12.77 12.03
C ILE A 193 0.04 12.85 13.38
N ARG A 194 -0.06 14.00 14.04
CA ARG A 194 0.36 14.21 15.42
C ARG A 194 -0.60 15.16 16.11
N ASN A 195 -1.18 14.73 17.24
CA ASN A 195 -2.16 15.50 18.02
C ASN A 195 -3.37 15.96 17.19
N GLY A 196 -3.87 15.13 16.27
CA GLY A 196 -5.01 15.46 15.41
C GLY A 196 -4.68 16.35 14.20
N GLU A 197 -3.41 16.70 13.98
CA GLU A 197 -2.98 17.54 12.87
C GLU A 197 -2.04 16.80 11.91
N ILE A 198 -2.18 17.04 10.61
CA ILE A 198 -1.23 16.59 9.60
C ILE A 198 0.05 17.42 9.72
N VAL A 199 1.12 16.80 10.20
CA VAL A 199 2.41 17.46 10.44
C VAL A 199 3.43 17.23 9.33
N CYS A 200 3.24 16.22 8.49
CA CYS A 200 4.08 15.97 7.32
C CYS A 200 3.29 15.20 6.26
N GLU A 201 3.47 15.55 4.99
CA GLU A 201 2.72 14.94 3.90
C GLU A 201 3.55 14.81 2.61
N PHE A 202 3.20 13.80 1.80
CA PHE A 202 3.84 13.49 0.53
C PHE A 202 2.78 13.19 -0.52
N PHE A 203 3.00 13.68 -1.73
CA PHE A 203 2.20 13.36 -2.91
C PHE A 203 3.04 12.59 -3.91
N VAL A 204 2.48 11.54 -4.49
CA VAL A 204 3.17 10.64 -5.41
C VAL A 204 2.33 10.42 -6.66
N ASP A 205 2.96 10.55 -7.82
CA ASP A 205 2.37 10.13 -9.10
C ASP A 205 2.43 8.61 -9.19
N GLU A 206 1.31 7.96 -9.52
CA GLU A 206 1.21 6.51 -9.58
C GLU A 206 0.76 6.03 -10.96
N TYR A 207 1.40 4.98 -11.46
CA TYR A 207 1.17 4.46 -12.81
C TYR A 207 0.89 2.96 -12.78
N CYS A 208 -0.21 2.55 -13.46
CA CYS A 208 -0.62 1.16 -13.65
C CYS A 208 -0.36 0.78 -15.12
N THR A 209 0.88 0.47 -15.47
CA THR A 209 1.30 0.30 -16.87
C THR A 209 1.42 -1.16 -17.32
N VAL A 210 1.39 -2.12 -16.38
CA VAL A 210 1.42 -3.57 -16.67
C VAL A 210 0.03 -4.19 -16.48
N TYR A 211 -0.61 -3.90 -15.35
CA TYR A 211 -1.97 -4.32 -15.04
C TYR A 211 -2.79 -3.09 -14.63
N PRO A 212 -4.00 -2.89 -15.18
CA PRO A 212 -4.74 -1.62 -15.06
C PRO A 212 -5.07 -1.20 -13.64
N TRP A 213 -5.11 -2.13 -12.70
CA TRP A 213 -5.59 -1.92 -11.34
C TRP A 213 -4.48 -2.12 -10.27
N GLN A 214 -3.22 -2.21 -10.70
CA GLN A 214 -2.08 -2.36 -9.79
C GLN A 214 -0.97 -1.39 -10.16
N VAL A 215 -0.59 -0.54 -9.21
CA VAL A 215 0.53 0.37 -9.37
C VAL A 215 1.83 -0.40 -9.53
N ASN A 216 2.56 -0.09 -10.57
CA ASN A 216 3.88 -0.68 -10.83
C ASN A 216 5.00 0.36 -10.98
N SER A 217 4.70 1.64 -11.19
CA SER A 217 5.70 2.71 -11.21
C SER A 217 5.20 3.92 -10.43
N SER A 218 6.12 4.62 -9.75
CA SER A 218 5.78 5.79 -8.94
C SER A 218 6.98 6.72 -8.78
N SER A 219 6.72 8.01 -8.60
CA SER A 219 7.69 9.03 -8.21
C SER A 219 7.02 10.12 -7.39
N LEU A 220 7.78 10.93 -6.62
CA LEU A 220 7.19 12.12 -5.99
C LEU A 220 6.50 12.97 -7.06
N SER A 221 5.32 13.47 -6.72
CA SER A 221 4.45 14.09 -7.71
C SER A 221 5.06 15.36 -8.28
N GLN A 222 5.15 15.39 -9.61
CA GLN A 222 5.51 16.54 -10.42
C GLN A 222 4.33 17.05 -11.27
N ASN A 223 3.22 16.29 -11.27
CA ASN A 223 2.07 16.57 -12.13
C ASN A 223 0.91 17.25 -11.40
N LEU A 224 0.83 17.06 -10.08
CA LEU A 224 -0.26 17.61 -9.27
C LEU A 224 -0.07 19.10 -8.99
N SER A 225 -1.08 19.92 -9.30
CA SER A 225 -1.03 21.37 -9.07
C SER A 225 -0.99 21.69 -7.56
N PRO A 226 -0.46 22.86 -7.16
CA PRO A 226 -0.50 23.31 -5.77
C PRO A 226 -1.91 23.36 -5.20
N ASP A 227 -2.88 23.90 -5.93
CA ASP A 227 -4.28 24.04 -5.49
C ASP A 227 -4.93 22.66 -5.26
N MET A 228 -4.64 21.68 -6.14
CA MET A 228 -5.12 20.32 -5.95
C MET A 228 -4.50 19.66 -4.72
N ARG A 229 -3.19 19.87 -4.48
CA ARG A 229 -2.52 19.39 -3.26
C ARG A 229 -3.17 19.97 -2.00
N ASP A 230 -3.47 21.26 -2.01
CA ASP A 230 -4.11 21.93 -0.86
C ASP A 230 -5.52 21.38 -0.64
N SER A 231 -6.33 21.24 -1.70
CA SER A 231 -7.67 20.66 -1.62
C SER A 231 -7.67 19.22 -1.07
N VAL A 232 -6.72 18.39 -1.50
CA VAL A 232 -6.57 17.02 -0.97
C VAL A 232 -6.13 17.06 0.49
N SER A 233 -5.16 17.92 0.87
CA SER A 233 -4.70 18.08 2.25
C SER A 233 -5.83 18.52 3.19
N GLU A 234 -6.65 19.46 2.79
CA GLU A 234 -7.82 19.93 3.56
C GLU A 234 -8.85 18.82 3.76
N CYS A 235 -9.14 18.06 2.70
CA CYS A 235 -10.02 16.91 2.77
C CYS A 235 -9.46 15.84 3.71
N MET A 236 -8.18 15.51 3.63
CA MET A 236 -7.53 14.54 4.52
C MET A 236 -7.52 15.02 5.96
N GLN A 237 -7.29 16.32 6.22
CA GLN A 237 -7.37 16.90 7.56
C GLN A 237 -8.78 16.80 8.13
N SER A 238 -9.83 17.00 7.32
CA SER A 238 -11.22 16.82 7.78
C SER A 238 -11.51 15.38 8.19
N ILE A 239 -10.99 14.39 7.43
CA ILE A 239 -11.09 12.96 7.77
C ILE A 239 -10.39 12.66 9.10
N VAL A 240 -9.18 13.20 9.31
CA VAL A 240 -8.45 13.07 10.59
C VAL A 240 -9.30 13.54 11.76
N SER A 241 -9.92 14.71 11.61
CA SER A 241 -10.75 15.32 12.65
C SER A 241 -12.05 14.56 12.88
N ASP A 242 -12.76 14.18 11.82
CA ASP A 242 -14.06 13.49 11.87
C ASP A 242 -13.96 12.10 12.49
N LEU A 243 -12.92 11.35 12.12
CA LEU A 243 -12.65 10.01 12.66
C LEU A 243 -11.83 10.04 13.97
N ARG A 244 -11.36 11.22 14.39
CA ARG A 244 -10.49 11.39 15.58
C ARG A 244 -9.30 10.45 15.56
N LEU A 245 -8.60 10.42 14.42
CA LEU A 245 -7.50 9.49 14.20
C LEU A 245 -6.37 9.75 15.19
N VAL A 246 -5.80 8.68 15.73
CA VAL A 246 -4.61 8.75 16.58
C VAL A 246 -3.37 9.10 15.76
N ASP A 247 -2.28 9.46 16.44
CA ASP A 247 -0.99 9.71 15.81
C ASP A 247 -0.56 8.53 14.92
N GLY A 248 0.06 8.83 13.79
CA GLY A 248 0.54 7.83 12.84
C GLY A 248 0.28 8.19 11.39
N LEU A 249 0.43 7.20 10.52
CA LEU A 249 0.25 7.34 9.08
C LEU A 249 -1.24 7.35 8.70
N LEU A 250 -1.62 8.24 7.79
CA LEU A 250 -2.82 8.13 6.96
C LEU A 250 -2.39 8.17 5.51
N HIS A 251 -2.69 7.11 4.77
CA HIS A 251 -2.37 7.01 3.35
C HIS A 251 -3.64 6.84 2.54
N THR A 252 -3.74 7.51 1.40
CA THR A 252 -4.86 7.39 0.46
C THR A 252 -4.36 7.27 -0.97
N GLN A 253 -5.11 6.53 -1.79
CA GLN A 253 -5.05 6.68 -3.24
C GLN A 253 -6.24 7.52 -3.72
N PHE A 254 -6.00 8.38 -4.68
CA PHE A 254 -7.02 9.22 -5.28
C PHE A 254 -6.79 9.40 -6.78
N ILE A 255 -7.87 9.61 -7.51
CA ILE A 255 -7.83 9.99 -8.92
C ILE A 255 -8.09 11.48 -8.98
N ALA A 256 -7.32 12.23 -9.79
CA ALA A 256 -7.56 13.63 -10.02
C ALA A 256 -7.64 13.94 -11.52
N SER A 257 -8.58 14.81 -11.87
CA SER A 257 -8.67 15.55 -13.14
C SER A 257 -8.23 17.00 -12.92
N GLU A 258 -8.42 17.89 -13.90
CA GLU A 258 -8.02 19.30 -13.78
C GLU A 258 -8.65 20.01 -12.58
N ASP A 259 -9.94 19.79 -12.33
CA ASP A 259 -10.72 20.58 -11.37
C ASP A 259 -11.24 19.79 -10.16
N GLN A 260 -11.07 18.47 -10.13
CA GLN A 260 -11.68 17.63 -9.09
C GLN A 260 -10.85 16.39 -8.81
N PHE A 261 -11.07 15.81 -7.62
CA PHE A 261 -10.47 14.54 -7.25
C PHE A 261 -11.49 13.61 -6.57
N TRP A 262 -11.17 12.32 -6.53
CA TRP A 262 -11.95 11.29 -5.86
C TRP A 262 -11.04 10.39 -5.03
N LEU A 263 -11.31 10.30 -3.74
CA LEU A 263 -10.64 9.34 -2.86
C LEU A 263 -11.08 7.92 -3.24
N ILE A 264 -10.12 7.04 -3.45
CA ILE A 264 -10.38 5.65 -3.86
C ILE A 264 -10.33 4.71 -2.66
N GLU A 265 -9.34 4.85 -1.80
CA GLU A 265 -9.17 4.06 -0.58
C GLU A 265 -8.37 4.83 0.46
N LEU A 266 -8.55 4.44 1.72
CA LEU A 266 -7.73 4.89 2.85
C LEU A 266 -7.05 3.70 3.50
N THR A 267 -5.90 3.95 4.12
CA THR A 267 -5.23 2.96 4.97
C THR A 267 -4.37 3.64 6.02
N ARG A 268 -4.16 2.95 7.13
CA ARG A 268 -3.33 3.38 8.27
C ARG A 268 -2.01 2.58 8.35
N ARG A 269 -1.69 1.80 7.31
CA ARG A 269 -0.48 0.98 7.21
C ARG A 269 0.41 1.47 6.06
N CYS A 270 1.71 1.12 6.11
CA CYS A 270 2.61 1.37 4.98
C CYS A 270 2.14 0.61 3.73
N PRO A 271 2.22 1.23 2.54
CA PRO A 271 2.05 0.51 1.27
C PRO A 271 3.07 -0.62 1.09
N GLY A 272 2.61 -1.73 0.48
CA GLY A 272 3.35 -2.99 0.40
C GLY A 272 4.33 -3.11 -0.77
N ASP A 273 4.81 -1.98 -1.29
CA ASP A 273 5.63 -1.89 -2.50
C ASP A 273 6.91 -1.06 -2.29
N LEU A 274 7.36 -0.97 -1.03
CA LEU A 274 8.48 -0.11 -0.61
C LEU A 274 8.27 1.38 -0.90
N TYR A 275 7.04 1.84 -0.81
CA TYR A 275 6.71 3.27 -0.87
C TYR A 275 7.52 4.09 0.14
N SER A 276 7.71 3.57 1.35
CA SER A 276 8.56 4.17 2.36
C SER A 276 9.96 4.46 1.83
N ARG A 277 10.54 3.51 1.08
CA ARG A 277 11.88 3.63 0.51
C ARG A 277 11.94 4.69 -0.60
N LEU A 278 10.88 4.78 -1.42
CA LEU A 278 10.76 5.87 -2.41
C LEU A 278 10.83 7.23 -1.74
N ILE A 279 10.04 7.44 -0.68
CA ILE A 279 10.03 8.72 0.05
C ILE A 279 11.39 9.00 0.72
N GLU A 280 11.97 8.00 1.37
CA GLU A 280 13.28 8.13 2.04
C GLU A 280 14.39 8.51 1.05
N LEU A 281 14.47 7.83 -0.10
CA LEU A 281 15.45 8.13 -1.14
C LEU A 281 15.24 9.51 -1.76
N SER A 282 14.00 9.92 -1.95
CA SER A 282 13.65 11.19 -2.61
C SER A 282 13.82 12.41 -1.70
N THR A 283 13.65 12.27 -0.38
CA THR A 283 13.54 13.41 0.56
C THR A 283 14.49 13.35 1.75
N GLY A 284 15.05 12.17 2.04
CA GLY A 284 15.83 11.93 3.25
C GLY A 284 15.01 11.78 4.53
N VAL A 285 13.66 11.82 4.45
CA VAL A 285 12.79 11.63 5.62
C VAL A 285 12.74 10.14 5.99
N ASN A 286 13.01 9.81 7.25
CA ASN A 286 12.92 8.44 7.76
C ASN A 286 11.45 7.99 7.90
N TYR A 287 10.81 7.69 6.78
CA TYR A 287 9.38 7.33 6.72
C TYR A 287 9.06 6.08 7.55
N ALA A 288 9.88 5.03 7.45
CA ALA A 288 9.68 3.79 8.21
C ALA A 288 9.80 4.05 9.73
N GLY A 289 10.78 4.85 10.14
CA GLY A 289 10.95 5.25 11.54
C GLY A 289 9.75 6.03 12.08
N TRP A 290 9.17 6.90 11.26
CA TRP A 290 7.98 7.66 11.64
C TRP A 290 6.73 6.80 11.74
N PHE A 291 6.59 5.86 10.80
CA PHE A 291 5.47 4.92 10.83
C PHE A 291 5.48 4.07 12.11
N VAL A 292 6.65 3.57 12.53
CA VAL A 292 6.70 2.67 13.70
C VAL A 292 6.60 3.43 15.04
N ALA A 293 6.95 4.71 15.09
CA ALA A 293 7.05 5.49 16.34
C ALA A 293 5.77 5.44 17.21
N PRO A 294 4.55 5.68 16.70
CA PRO A 294 3.34 5.65 17.52
C PRO A 294 3.08 4.29 18.15
N PHE A 295 3.34 3.20 17.43
CA PHE A 295 3.17 1.83 17.95
C PHE A 295 4.16 1.51 19.07
N LEU A 296 5.31 2.19 19.09
CA LEU A 296 6.31 2.06 20.16
C LEU A 296 6.06 3.04 21.32
N GLY A 297 4.95 3.78 21.30
CA GLY A 297 4.64 4.82 22.27
C GLY A 297 5.58 6.03 22.18
N LYS A 298 6.09 6.34 20.99
CA LYS A 298 7.01 7.45 20.70
C LYS A 298 6.34 8.45 19.75
N SER A 299 6.73 9.71 19.85
CA SER A 299 6.31 10.75 18.91
C SER A 299 7.26 10.81 17.71
N SER A 300 6.72 11.15 16.54
CA SER A 300 7.53 11.45 15.36
C SER A 300 8.26 12.80 15.53
N PRO A 301 9.50 12.95 14.98
CA PRO A 301 10.22 14.22 15.08
C PRO A 301 9.52 15.35 14.30
N ALA A 302 9.86 16.60 14.60
CA ALA A 302 9.39 17.74 13.83
C ALA A 302 10.18 17.85 12.52
N VAL A 303 9.46 18.03 11.40
CA VAL A 303 10.02 18.31 10.07
C VAL A 303 9.10 19.30 9.34
N PRO A 304 9.52 19.85 8.21
CA PRO A 304 8.63 20.62 7.35
C PRO A 304 7.39 19.81 6.94
N ARG A 305 6.23 20.45 6.90
CA ARG A 305 4.96 19.79 6.52
C ARG A 305 5.06 19.14 5.13
N ARG A 306 5.68 19.81 4.18
CA ARG A 306 5.99 19.29 2.84
C ARG A 306 7.51 19.28 2.64
N PRO A 307 8.19 18.17 2.96
CA PRO A 307 9.63 18.05 2.76
C PRO A 307 10.01 18.27 1.29
N VAL A 308 11.11 18.96 1.06
CA VAL A 308 11.61 19.22 -0.28
C VAL A 308 12.18 17.93 -0.87
N GLN A 309 11.86 17.67 -2.12
CA GLN A 309 12.52 16.62 -2.90
C GLN A 309 13.99 17.02 -3.12
N THR A 310 14.89 16.13 -2.75
CA THR A 310 16.34 16.32 -2.89
C THR A 310 16.94 15.47 -3.99
N ARG A 311 16.22 14.41 -4.42
CA ARG A 311 16.65 13.48 -5.47
C ARG A 311 15.45 13.07 -6.33
N ASN A 312 15.70 12.88 -7.62
CA ASN A 312 14.69 12.55 -8.63
C ASN A 312 14.54 11.03 -8.77
N ILE A 313 13.97 10.39 -7.75
CA ILE A 313 13.85 8.94 -7.68
C ILE A 313 12.51 8.47 -8.24
N ALA A 314 12.57 7.47 -9.13
CA ALA A 314 11.41 6.66 -9.48
C ALA A 314 11.56 5.24 -8.93
N ARG A 315 10.43 4.67 -8.51
CA ARG A 315 10.31 3.27 -8.14
C ARG A 315 9.59 2.52 -9.25
N HIS A 316 10.04 1.31 -9.54
CA HIS A 316 9.38 0.41 -10.48
C HIS A 316 9.30 -1.01 -9.92
N THR A 317 8.08 -1.58 -9.91
CA THR A 317 7.84 -3.00 -9.63
C THR A 317 7.86 -3.77 -10.93
N VAL A 318 8.82 -4.66 -11.07
CA VAL A 318 8.97 -5.52 -12.24
C VAL A 318 7.98 -6.67 -12.15
N SER A 319 7.01 -6.68 -13.06
CA SER A 319 5.97 -7.72 -13.20
C SER A 319 5.87 -8.14 -14.66
N VAL A 320 5.13 -9.21 -14.91
CA VAL A 320 4.91 -9.77 -16.25
C VAL A 320 3.43 -9.77 -16.59
N ASN A 321 3.10 -9.78 -17.87
CA ASN A 321 1.73 -9.88 -18.38
C ASN A 321 1.31 -11.32 -18.77
N ARG A 322 2.26 -12.27 -18.74
CA ARG A 322 2.05 -13.71 -18.94
C ARG A 322 2.98 -14.50 -18.04
N ALA A 323 2.59 -15.72 -17.67
CA ALA A 323 3.44 -16.61 -16.87
C ALA A 323 4.75 -16.91 -17.61
N MET A 324 5.88 -16.80 -16.90
CA MET A 324 7.20 -17.06 -17.47
C MET A 324 8.21 -17.52 -16.41
N ARG A 325 9.19 -18.36 -16.80
CA ARG A 325 10.29 -18.72 -15.91
C ARG A 325 11.31 -17.60 -15.87
N PHE A 326 11.55 -17.06 -14.68
CA PHE A 326 12.54 -16.03 -14.46
C PHE A 326 13.96 -16.61 -14.56
N THR A 327 14.83 -15.94 -15.29
CA THR A 327 16.27 -16.26 -15.30
C THR A 327 17.10 -15.11 -14.75
N ARG A 328 16.88 -13.90 -15.23
CA ARG A 328 17.59 -12.70 -14.78
C ARG A 328 16.83 -11.43 -15.14
N PHE A 329 17.16 -10.34 -14.48
CA PHE A 329 16.81 -9.00 -14.96
C PHE A 329 17.67 -8.62 -16.16
N ALA A 330 17.07 -7.90 -17.09
CA ALA A 330 17.74 -7.28 -18.21
C ALA A 330 17.36 -5.80 -18.26
N PHE A 331 18.33 -4.96 -18.59
CA PHE A 331 18.15 -3.52 -18.60
C PHE A 331 18.47 -3.00 -20.00
N LYS A 332 17.57 -2.22 -20.59
CA LYS A 332 17.89 -1.39 -21.75
C LYS A 332 18.60 -0.11 -21.27
N SER A 333 19.28 0.57 -22.17
CA SER A 333 19.88 1.87 -21.83
C SER A 333 18.80 2.85 -21.38
N LEU A 334 18.85 3.22 -20.10
CA LEU A 334 17.96 4.18 -19.45
C LEU A 334 18.79 5.42 -19.11
N PRO A 335 18.29 6.64 -19.35
CA PRO A 335 18.99 7.87 -18.95
C PRO A 335 18.80 8.17 -17.47
N ALA A 336 19.17 7.22 -16.63
CA ALA A 336 19.06 7.26 -15.16
C ALA A 336 20.10 6.34 -14.53
N ASP A 337 20.50 6.66 -13.30
CA ASP A 337 21.34 5.81 -12.47
C ASP A 337 20.49 4.80 -11.69
N LEU A 338 20.87 3.53 -11.74
CA LEU A 338 20.24 2.50 -10.91
C LEU A 338 20.74 2.63 -9.46
N ILE A 339 19.84 2.94 -8.55
CA ILE A 339 20.17 3.14 -7.14
C ILE A 339 20.04 1.82 -6.37
N GLU A 340 18.94 1.11 -6.56
CA GLU A 340 18.70 -0.18 -5.92
C GLU A 340 17.97 -1.13 -6.88
N VAL A 341 18.37 -2.40 -6.85
CA VAL A 341 17.66 -3.51 -7.50
C VAL A 341 17.40 -4.57 -6.43
N ILE A 342 16.13 -4.81 -6.13
CA ILE A 342 15.69 -5.73 -5.07
C ILE A 342 15.00 -6.92 -5.72
N PRO A 343 15.70 -8.07 -5.91
CA PRO A 343 15.08 -9.28 -6.42
C PRO A 343 14.06 -9.85 -5.41
N LEU A 344 12.87 -10.19 -5.88
CA LEU A 344 11.84 -10.87 -5.08
C LEU A 344 11.66 -12.34 -5.50
N THR A 345 12.29 -12.72 -6.60
CA THR A 345 12.22 -14.09 -7.13
C THR A 345 13.60 -14.63 -7.43
N ARG A 346 13.74 -15.95 -7.50
CA ARG A 346 14.99 -16.66 -7.78
C ARG A 346 14.99 -17.18 -9.23
N PRO A 347 16.16 -17.30 -9.88
CA PRO A 347 16.26 -17.99 -11.18
C PRO A 347 15.62 -19.38 -11.15
N GLY A 348 14.88 -19.69 -12.19
CA GLY A 348 14.10 -20.94 -12.33
C GLY A 348 12.66 -20.86 -11.78
N THR A 349 12.28 -19.83 -11.00
CA THR A 349 10.92 -19.67 -10.50
C THR A 349 9.96 -19.32 -11.64
N LEU A 350 8.77 -19.93 -11.63
CA LEU A 350 7.65 -19.52 -12.49
C LEU A 350 7.00 -18.27 -11.88
N VAL A 351 7.11 -17.16 -12.59
CA VAL A 351 6.48 -15.88 -12.22
C VAL A 351 5.12 -15.80 -12.87
N GLN A 352 4.07 -15.65 -12.07
CA GLN A 352 2.70 -15.47 -12.56
C GLN A 352 2.49 -14.04 -13.08
N PRO A 353 1.55 -13.84 -14.03
CA PRO A 353 1.23 -12.50 -14.52
C PRO A 353 0.69 -11.61 -13.41
N ALA A 354 0.90 -10.30 -13.57
CA ALA A 354 0.27 -9.32 -12.68
C ALA A 354 -1.27 -9.49 -12.70
N PRO A 355 -1.94 -9.36 -11.54
CA PRO A 355 -1.42 -8.89 -10.25
C PRO A 355 -0.82 -10.00 -9.35
N GLY A 356 -0.62 -11.22 -9.86
CA GLY A 356 -0.21 -12.40 -9.09
C GLY A 356 1.17 -12.25 -8.44
N ASP A 357 2.24 -12.19 -9.25
CA ASP A 357 3.61 -12.14 -8.75
C ASP A 357 4.33 -10.83 -9.09
N ARG A 358 5.32 -10.52 -8.27
CA ARG A 358 6.29 -9.43 -8.47
C ARG A 358 7.68 -10.04 -8.53
N ALA A 359 8.43 -9.78 -9.60
CA ALA A 359 9.77 -10.35 -9.76
C ALA A 359 10.85 -9.56 -9.01
N GLY A 360 10.65 -8.25 -8.84
CA GLY A 360 11.57 -7.38 -8.12
C GLY A 360 11.10 -5.93 -8.08
N LEU A 361 11.84 -5.11 -7.34
CA LEU A 361 11.68 -3.66 -7.32
C LEU A 361 12.98 -2.99 -7.73
N ILE A 362 12.86 -1.85 -8.40
CA ILE A 362 13.97 -1.06 -8.89
C ILE A 362 13.75 0.39 -8.50
N PHE A 363 14.80 1.05 -8.02
CA PHE A 363 14.85 2.48 -7.79
C PHE A 363 15.88 3.07 -8.72
N ALA A 364 15.47 4.08 -9.49
CA ALA A 364 16.32 4.77 -10.46
C ALA A 364 16.29 6.29 -10.21
N GLU A 365 17.45 6.94 -10.32
CA GLU A 365 17.60 8.39 -10.17
C GLU A 365 17.78 9.05 -11.52
N PHE A 366 16.94 10.03 -11.78
CA PHE A 366 16.97 10.83 -13.01
C PHE A 366 17.70 12.15 -12.76
N ARG A 367 18.29 12.70 -13.82
CA ARG A 367 19.08 13.94 -13.77
C ARG A 367 18.28 15.17 -13.36
N ASP A 368 16.98 15.22 -13.69
CA ASP A 368 16.09 16.34 -13.46
C ASP A 368 14.60 15.92 -13.39
N ASP A 369 13.74 16.83 -12.93
CA ASP A 369 12.29 16.61 -12.79
C ASP A 369 11.60 16.31 -14.13
N ALA A 370 12.07 16.89 -15.23
CA ALA A 370 11.49 16.66 -16.54
C ALA A 370 11.73 15.23 -17.01
N ALA A 371 12.96 14.72 -16.83
CA ALA A 371 13.30 13.33 -17.12
C ALA A 371 12.52 12.35 -16.20
N LEU A 372 12.44 12.64 -14.90
CA LEU A 372 11.65 11.85 -13.94
C LEU A 372 10.19 11.73 -14.40
N ARG A 373 9.54 12.86 -14.68
CA ARG A 373 8.14 12.92 -15.12
C ARG A 373 7.90 12.15 -16.41
N GLN A 374 8.76 12.37 -17.40
CA GLN A 374 8.62 11.74 -18.72
C GLN A 374 8.84 10.22 -18.66
N MET A 375 9.81 9.77 -17.87
CA MET A 375 10.28 8.38 -17.93
C MET A 375 9.56 7.44 -16.96
N THR A 376 9.08 7.93 -15.81
CA THR A 376 8.46 7.08 -14.78
C THR A 376 7.34 6.18 -15.33
N PRO A 377 6.39 6.64 -16.18
CA PRO A 377 5.33 5.78 -16.73
C PRO A 377 5.85 4.74 -17.73
N HIS A 378 7.06 4.89 -18.25
CA HIS A 378 7.66 4.03 -19.29
C HIS A 378 8.70 3.04 -18.75
N LEU A 379 8.95 3.00 -17.44
CA LEU A 379 9.99 2.16 -16.83
C LEU A 379 9.87 0.68 -17.18
N LYS A 380 8.65 0.16 -17.36
CA LYS A 380 8.41 -1.23 -17.81
C LYS A 380 9.11 -1.59 -19.12
N ASP A 381 9.37 -0.61 -20.00
CA ASP A 381 9.97 -0.82 -21.30
C ASP A 381 11.51 -0.94 -21.22
N TYR A 382 12.09 -0.56 -20.08
CA TYR A 382 13.52 -0.56 -19.82
C TYR A 382 13.95 -1.69 -18.86
N PHE A 383 13.07 -2.13 -17.97
CA PHE A 383 13.34 -3.19 -16.99
C PHE A 383 12.61 -4.46 -17.39
N LEU A 384 13.35 -5.41 -17.95
CA LEU A 384 12.83 -6.61 -18.56
C LEU A 384 13.19 -7.85 -17.74
N LEU A 385 12.36 -8.87 -17.85
CA LEU A 385 12.69 -10.22 -17.39
C LEU A 385 13.09 -11.06 -18.59
N ASN A 386 14.25 -11.70 -18.53
CA ASN A 386 14.62 -12.72 -19.49
C ASN A 386 14.08 -14.08 -19.05
N THR A 387 13.55 -14.81 -20.01
CA THR A 387 13.18 -16.22 -19.86
C THR A 387 14.31 -17.10 -20.34
N TYR A 388 14.38 -18.30 -19.82
CA TYR A 388 15.07 -19.40 -20.49
C TYR A 388 14.11 -19.92 -21.59
N GLU A 389 14.36 -19.54 -22.82
CA GLU A 389 13.83 -20.30 -23.97
C GLU A 389 14.71 -21.56 -24.02
N GLY A 390 14.24 -22.63 -23.39
CA GLY A 390 14.84 -23.94 -23.58
C GLY A 390 14.81 -24.22 -25.08
N HIS A 391 15.96 -24.36 -25.72
CA HIS A 391 16.02 -25.09 -26.97
C HIS A 391 15.39 -26.46 -26.66
N SER A 392 14.27 -26.74 -27.22
CA SER A 392 13.78 -28.09 -27.35
C SER A 392 14.80 -28.78 -28.29
N ASP A 393 15.83 -29.39 -27.67
CA ASP A 393 16.60 -30.38 -28.39
C ASP A 393 15.64 -31.47 -28.79
N ALA A 394 15.49 -31.60 -30.10
CA ALA A 394 14.71 -32.63 -30.83
C ALA A 394 15.19 -34.06 -30.50
#